data_15d96df6d1c37c0b22a2375c533c51a1
#
_entry.id   15d96df6d1c37c0b22a2375c533c51a1
#
_cell.length_a   1.000
_cell.length_b   1.000
_cell.length_c   1.000
_cell.angle_alpha   90.00
_cell.angle_beta   90.00
_cell.angle_gamma   90.00
#
_symmetry.space_group_name_H-M   'P 1'
#
loop_
_entity.id
_entity.type
_entity.pdbx_description
1 polymer ?
#
loop_
_entity_poly.entity_id
_entity_poly.type
_entity_poly.pdbx_seq_one_letter_code
_entity_poly.pdbx_strand_id
1 'polypeptide(L)'
;GLANAADTSKREAVMRYEIDPTTDFLSVFNHSYAKDGRPVSTSDFDWGDPRAIVTTRMVERKVFGEASAVGREVKDPFDEEGPTYIVKGVLEDIKRFDNRLPQGAAFFAIRPSVEEIPEMNYFIRIDPAVAGPRFADTFREKMSRELRVGNFYLKRLTSYERIKADTDYSFGVTYDYRVR
;
A
#
# COMPACT_ATOMS: atom_id res chain seq x y z
N GLY A 1 0.28 -13.39 6.64
CA GLY A 1 -1.16 -13.36 6.93
C GLY A 1 -1.53 -12.51 8.13
N LEU A 2 -2.82 -12.29 8.31
CA LEU A 2 -3.36 -11.70 9.54
C LEU A 2 -4.45 -12.60 10.12
N ALA A 3 -4.43 -12.76 11.42
CA ALA A 3 -5.43 -13.50 12.19
C ALA A 3 -5.95 -12.66 13.34
N ASN A 4 -7.15 -13.00 13.82
CA ASN A 4 -7.66 -12.46 15.07
C ASN A 4 -6.73 -12.89 16.21
N ALA A 5 -6.27 -11.96 17.03
CA ALA A 5 -5.34 -12.27 18.10
C ALA A 5 -5.95 -13.21 19.18
N ALA A 6 -7.28 -13.15 19.37
CA ALA A 6 -8.02 -14.01 20.29
C ALA A 6 -8.41 -15.39 19.70
N ASP A 7 -8.43 -15.53 18.36
CA ASP A 7 -8.87 -16.75 17.68
C ASP A 7 -8.14 -16.88 16.32
N THR A 8 -6.96 -17.46 16.32
CA THR A 8 -6.10 -17.57 15.15
C THR A 8 -6.63 -18.50 14.04
N SER A 9 -7.73 -19.23 14.29
CA SER A 9 -8.44 -19.97 13.26
C SER A 9 -9.10 -19.04 12.24
N LYS A 10 -9.48 -17.83 12.66
CA LYS A 10 -10.03 -16.75 11.81
C LYS A 10 -8.91 -15.92 11.26
N ARG A 11 -8.52 -16.24 10.03
CA ARG A 11 -7.35 -15.63 9.38
C ARG A 11 -7.58 -15.38 7.89
N GLU A 12 -6.80 -14.45 7.34
CA GLU A 12 -6.77 -14.11 5.92
C GLU A 12 -5.33 -13.88 5.45
N ALA A 13 -5.03 -14.33 4.24
CA ALA A 13 -3.81 -13.97 3.56
C ALA A 13 -3.87 -12.51 3.12
N VAL A 14 -2.82 -11.73 3.43
CA VAL A 14 -2.80 -10.31 3.11
C VAL A 14 -1.58 -9.93 2.30
N MET A 15 -1.75 -8.97 1.41
CA MET A 15 -0.64 -8.19 0.89
C MET A 15 -0.19 -7.21 1.97
N ARG A 16 1.08 -7.25 2.32
CA ARG A 16 1.69 -6.33 3.27
C ARG A 16 2.26 -5.13 2.50
N TYR A 17 1.80 -3.95 2.86
CA TYR A 17 2.35 -2.68 2.40
C TYR A 17 3.02 -1.97 3.57
N GLU A 18 4.24 -1.54 3.36
CA GLU A 18 4.94 -0.67 4.28
C GLU A 18 4.94 0.73 3.69
N ILE A 19 4.34 1.67 4.40
CA ILE A 19 4.13 3.04 3.94
C ILE A 19 4.77 4.04 4.90
N ASP A 20 5.28 5.13 4.35
CA ASP A 20 5.68 6.29 5.15
C ASP A 20 4.43 7.08 5.54
N PRO A 21 4.07 7.12 6.83
CA PRO A 21 2.85 7.79 7.28
C PRO A 21 2.90 9.31 7.16
N THR A 22 4.07 9.89 6.86
CA THR A 22 4.21 11.34 6.59
C THR A 22 3.85 11.71 5.15
N THR A 23 3.64 10.70 4.29
CA THR A 23 3.21 10.88 2.90
C THR A 23 1.73 10.55 2.73
N ASP A 24 1.11 11.04 1.66
CA ASP A 24 -0.31 10.77 1.40
C ASP A 24 -0.52 9.58 0.45
N PHE A 25 0.12 8.45 0.77
CA PHE A 25 0.07 7.23 -0.04
C PHE A 25 -1.36 6.78 -0.35
N LEU A 26 -2.25 6.78 0.65
CA LEU A 26 -3.61 6.26 0.48
C LEU A 26 -4.44 7.12 -0.49
N SER A 27 -4.29 8.43 -0.44
CA SER A 27 -4.96 9.35 -1.37
C SER A 27 -4.38 9.26 -2.78
N VAL A 28 -3.07 9.09 -2.92
CA VAL A 28 -2.41 8.94 -4.24
C VAL A 28 -3.02 7.77 -5.02
N PHE A 29 -3.39 6.69 -4.35
CA PHE A 29 -4.01 5.51 -4.96
C PHE A 29 -5.54 5.50 -4.90
N ASN A 30 -6.20 6.60 -4.55
CA ASN A 30 -7.65 6.73 -4.45
C ASN A 30 -8.30 5.69 -3.53
N HIS A 31 -7.65 5.36 -2.42
CA HIS A 31 -8.28 4.51 -1.44
C HIS A 31 -9.48 5.20 -0.79
N SER A 32 -10.43 4.41 -0.31
CA SER A 32 -11.64 4.88 0.35
C SER A 32 -11.97 4.02 1.57
N TYR A 33 -12.73 4.61 2.51
CA TYR A 33 -13.23 3.89 3.67
C TYR A 33 -14.23 2.80 3.26
N ALA A 34 -14.08 1.61 3.85
CA ALA A 34 -14.99 0.49 3.65
C ALA A 34 -16.43 0.80 4.08
N LYS A 35 -16.60 1.67 5.07
CA LYS A 35 -17.91 1.98 5.67
C LYS A 35 -18.82 2.76 4.73
N ASP A 36 -18.29 3.76 4.05
CA ASP A 36 -19.10 4.76 3.32
C ASP A 36 -18.53 5.14 1.95
N GLY A 37 -17.41 4.56 1.53
CA GLY A 37 -16.77 4.87 0.24
C GLY A 37 -16.14 6.26 0.16
N ARG A 38 -16.10 7.02 1.26
CA ARG A 38 -15.48 8.34 1.30
C ARG A 38 -13.99 8.23 1.04
N PRO A 39 -13.39 9.13 0.23
CA PRO A 39 -11.94 9.18 0.03
C PRO A 39 -11.19 9.28 1.35
N VAL A 40 -10.04 8.67 1.42
CA VAL A 40 -9.20 8.62 2.61
C VAL A 40 -7.82 9.20 2.32
N SER A 41 -7.26 9.91 3.30
CA SER A 41 -5.86 10.32 3.38
C SER A 41 -5.10 9.46 4.38
N THR A 42 -3.78 9.32 4.18
CA THR A 42 -2.92 8.64 5.16
C THR A 42 -3.00 9.30 6.53
N SER A 43 -3.11 10.62 6.57
CA SER A 43 -3.23 11.41 7.80
C SER A 43 -4.55 11.23 8.56
N ASP A 44 -5.55 10.56 7.99
CA ASP A 44 -6.82 10.28 8.67
C ASP A 44 -6.65 9.24 9.80
N PHE A 45 -5.52 8.55 9.86
CA PHE A 45 -5.25 7.49 10.83
C PHE A 45 -4.17 7.89 11.82
N ASP A 46 -4.35 7.44 13.08
CA ASP A 46 -3.33 7.60 14.12
C ASP A 46 -2.24 6.54 13.97
N TRP A 47 -1.12 6.95 13.38
CA TRP A 47 0.10 6.14 13.23
C TRP A 47 1.08 6.30 14.40
N GLY A 48 0.71 7.01 15.46
CA GLY A 48 1.56 7.22 16.64
C GLY A 48 1.89 5.92 17.38
N ASP A 49 0.93 4.98 17.44
CA ASP A 49 1.16 3.64 17.99
C ASP A 49 1.99 2.80 16.98
N PRO A 50 3.15 2.21 17.38
CA PRO A 50 3.94 1.34 16.51
C PRO A 50 3.20 0.08 16.06
N ARG A 51 2.12 -0.29 16.75
CA ARG A 51 1.27 -1.43 16.42
C ARG A 51 0.12 -1.05 15.48
N ALA A 52 -0.02 0.23 15.11
CA ALA A 52 -1.08 0.69 14.24
C ALA A 52 -0.99 0.07 12.85
N ILE A 53 -2.11 -0.46 12.36
CA ILE A 53 -2.29 -0.88 10.98
C ILE A 53 -3.62 -0.38 10.43
N VAL A 54 -3.66 -0.23 9.12
CA VAL A 54 -4.91 -0.06 8.36
C VAL A 54 -5.08 -1.28 7.48
N THR A 55 -6.30 -1.81 7.37
CA THR A 55 -6.57 -3.02 6.61
C THR A 55 -7.74 -2.85 5.65
N THR A 56 -8.18 -3.91 4.98
CA THR A 56 -9.28 -3.87 4.01
C THR A 56 -10.51 -4.63 4.50
N ARG A 57 -11.64 -4.38 3.85
CA ARG A 57 -12.94 -5.02 4.15
C ARG A 57 -12.86 -6.54 4.10
N MET A 58 -12.10 -7.10 3.18
CA MET A 58 -11.93 -8.55 3.08
C MET A 58 -11.31 -9.13 4.36
N VAL A 59 -10.27 -8.48 4.88
CA VAL A 59 -9.64 -8.88 6.15
C VAL A 59 -10.64 -8.76 7.30
N GLU A 60 -11.36 -7.64 7.40
CA GLU A 60 -12.39 -7.44 8.43
C GLU A 60 -13.40 -8.60 8.42
N ARG A 61 -13.99 -8.91 7.28
CA ARG A 61 -15.00 -9.97 7.14
C ARG A 61 -14.44 -11.36 7.47
N LYS A 62 -13.24 -11.69 6.99
CA LYS A 62 -12.64 -13.01 7.17
C LYS A 62 -12.13 -13.24 8.60
N VAL A 63 -11.63 -12.18 9.24
CA VAL A 63 -11.00 -12.26 10.57
C VAL A 63 -12.00 -11.97 11.70
N PHE A 64 -12.98 -11.09 11.47
CA PHE A 64 -13.92 -10.64 12.51
C PHE A 64 -15.40 -10.90 12.16
N GLY A 65 -15.71 -11.36 10.94
CA GLY A 65 -17.10 -11.60 10.50
C GLY A 65 -17.86 -10.29 10.33
N GLU A 66 -19.02 -10.19 10.96
CA GLU A 66 -19.88 -8.98 10.94
C GLU A 66 -19.44 -7.90 11.95
N ALA A 67 -18.47 -8.20 12.80
CA ALA A 67 -18.02 -7.25 13.81
C ALA A 67 -16.95 -6.30 13.21
N SER A 68 -17.00 -5.01 13.60
CA SER A 68 -15.99 -4.04 13.19
C SER A 68 -14.60 -4.48 13.64
N ALA A 69 -13.62 -4.35 12.72
CA ALA A 69 -12.21 -4.61 13.03
C ALA A 69 -11.55 -3.46 13.78
N VAL A 70 -12.07 -2.22 13.64
CA VAL A 70 -11.44 -1.03 14.24
C VAL A 70 -11.31 -1.16 15.76
N GLY A 71 -10.12 -0.91 16.26
CA GLY A 71 -9.75 -1.04 17.67
C GLY A 71 -9.43 -2.47 18.13
N ARG A 72 -9.57 -3.46 17.26
CA ARG A 72 -9.27 -4.86 17.57
C ARG A 72 -7.84 -5.24 17.22
N GLU A 73 -7.38 -6.29 17.87
CA GLU A 73 -6.03 -6.80 17.71
C GLU A 73 -5.96 -7.95 16.70
N VAL A 74 -4.92 -7.91 15.88
CA VAL A 74 -4.55 -8.95 14.93
C VAL A 74 -3.08 -9.31 15.10
N LYS A 75 -2.71 -10.52 14.69
CA LYS A 75 -1.31 -10.97 14.68
C LYS A 75 -1.01 -11.82 13.46
N ASP A 76 0.27 -12.09 13.23
CA ASP A 76 0.65 -13.10 12.24
C ASP A 76 0.27 -14.49 12.78
N PRO A 77 -0.53 -15.29 12.04
CA PRO A 77 -0.95 -16.61 12.49
C PRO A 77 0.18 -17.65 12.54
N PHE A 78 1.33 -17.35 11.97
CA PHE A 78 2.49 -18.23 11.90
C PHE A 78 3.65 -17.80 12.83
N ASP A 79 3.48 -16.69 13.54
CA ASP A 79 4.43 -16.17 14.52
C ASP A 79 3.72 -15.97 15.86
N GLU A 80 3.80 -17.00 16.71
CA GLU A 80 3.12 -17.00 18.01
C GLU A 80 3.68 -15.96 18.99
N GLU A 81 4.98 -15.69 18.89
CA GLU A 81 5.69 -14.71 19.72
C GLU A 81 5.77 -13.32 19.06
N GLY A 82 5.28 -13.21 17.83
CA GLY A 82 5.31 -11.99 17.05
C GLY A 82 4.43 -10.87 17.60
N PRO A 83 4.62 -9.67 17.09
CA PRO A 83 3.91 -8.51 17.55
C PRO A 83 2.40 -8.62 17.26
N THR A 84 1.61 -8.09 18.17
CA THR A 84 0.18 -7.86 18.00
C THR A 84 -0.02 -6.45 17.45
N TYR A 85 -0.87 -6.31 16.44
CA TYR A 85 -1.20 -5.04 15.79
C TYR A 85 -2.62 -4.61 16.11
N ILE A 86 -2.88 -3.31 16.09
CA ILE A 86 -4.19 -2.70 16.35
C ILE A 86 -4.74 -2.11 15.06
N VAL A 87 -5.91 -2.54 14.64
CA VAL A 87 -6.59 -2.01 13.45
C VAL A 87 -7.09 -0.59 13.72
N LYS A 88 -6.55 0.40 13.02
CA LYS A 88 -6.94 1.82 13.11
C LYS A 88 -7.98 2.23 12.07
N GLY A 89 -8.13 1.45 11.01
CA GLY A 89 -9.09 1.72 9.97
C GLY A 89 -9.27 0.58 9.00
N VAL A 90 -10.40 0.62 8.27
CA VAL A 90 -10.75 -0.37 7.26
C VAL A 90 -11.07 0.34 5.95
N LEU A 91 -10.35 -0.02 4.90
CA LEU A 91 -10.50 0.48 3.54
C LEU A 91 -11.34 -0.48 2.70
N GLU A 92 -11.85 0.02 1.57
CA GLU A 92 -12.37 -0.85 0.51
C GLU A 92 -11.30 -1.82 0.03
N ASP A 93 -11.75 -2.93 -0.52
CA ASP A 93 -10.85 -3.96 -1.03
C ASP A 93 -10.03 -3.45 -2.22
N ILE A 94 -8.77 -3.83 -2.24
CA ILE A 94 -7.80 -3.36 -3.22
C ILE A 94 -7.71 -4.36 -4.37
N LYS A 95 -7.76 -3.84 -5.60
CA LYS A 95 -7.40 -4.62 -6.78
C LYS A 95 -5.90 -4.47 -7.03
N ARG A 96 -5.23 -5.59 -7.21
CA ARG A 96 -3.84 -5.57 -7.67
C ARG A 96 -3.72 -4.93 -9.06
N PHE A 97 -2.49 -4.59 -9.43
CA PHE A 97 -2.13 -4.05 -10.74
C PHE A 97 -2.64 -4.90 -11.92
N ASP A 98 -2.82 -6.19 -11.71
CA ASP A 98 -3.25 -7.16 -12.72
C ASP A 98 -4.76 -7.30 -12.87
N ASN A 99 -5.56 -6.42 -12.27
CA ASN A 99 -7.03 -6.46 -12.27
C ASN A 99 -7.64 -7.80 -11.83
N ARG A 100 -6.88 -8.62 -11.10
CA ARG A 100 -7.39 -9.87 -10.52
C ARG A 100 -8.39 -9.59 -9.41
N LEU A 101 -8.93 -10.66 -8.85
CA LEU A 101 -9.85 -10.58 -7.72
C LEU A 101 -9.25 -9.73 -6.59
N PRO A 102 -10.09 -8.93 -5.91
CA PRO A 102 -9.66 -8.20 -4.73
C PRO A 102 -8.97 -9.12 -3.73
N GLN A 103 -7.94 -8.63 -3.09
CA GLN A 103 -7.20 -9.35 -2.06
C GLN A 103 -7.20 -8.56 -0.76
N GLY A 104 -7.12 -9.27 0.35
CA GLY A 104 -6.87 -8.66 1.64
C GLY A 104 -5.53 -7.90 1.62
N ALA A 105 -5.51 -6.74 2.22
CA ALA A 105 -4.30 -5.94 2.36
C ALA A 105 -4.19 -5.36 3.77
N ALA A 106 -2.95 -5.12 4.18
CA ALA A 106 -2.65 -4.43 5.41
C ALA A 106 -1.49 -3.44 5.20
N PHE A 107 -1.68 -2.24 5.72
CA PHE A 107 -0.72 -1.14 5.66
C PHE A 107 -0.08 -0.94 7.02
N PHE A 108 1.22 -0.93 7.04
CA PHE A 108 2.07 -0.77 8.20
C PHE A 108 2.89 0.51 8.06
N ALA A 109 3.02 1.29 9.13
CA ALA A 109 3.90 2.45 9.10
C ALA A 109 5.37 2.02 9.11
N ILE A 110 6.15 2.49 8.14
CA ILE A 110 7.61 2.38 8.16
C ILE A 110 8.14 3.34 9.23
N ARG A 111 9.05 2.84 10.05
CA ARG A 111 9.79 3.64 11.03
C ARG A 111 11.28 3.41 10.76
N PRO A 112 11.85 4.12 9.75
CA PRO A 112 13.25 3.95 9.44
C PRO A 112 14.09 4.34 10.65
N SER A 113 15.06 3.50 11.00
CA SER A 113 16.10 3.88 11.93
C SER A 113 17.04 4.87 11.24
N VAL A 114 17.72 5.72 12.04
CA VAL A 114 18.70 6.70 11.49
C VAL A 114 19.85 5.99 10.78
N GLU A 115 20.08 4.72 11.10
CA GLU A 115 21.19 3.90 10.59
C GLU A 115 20.86 3.19 9.27
N GLU A 116 19.58 2.99 8.97
CA GLU A 116 19.15 2.33 7.74
C GLU A 116 18.13 3.20 7.01
N ILE A 117 18.53 3.83 5.93
CA ILE A 117 17.60 4.44 4.99
C ILE A 117 17.22 3.37 3.99
N PRO A 118 16.01 2.76 4.10
CA PRO A 118 15.60 1.72 3.19
C PRO A 118 15.45 2.28 1.77
N GLU A 119 15.69 1.44 0.78
CA GLU A 119 15.30 1.75 -0.59
C GLU A 119 13.78 1.92 -0.65
N MET A 120 13.31 3.13 -0.94
CA MET A 120 11.90 3.45 -0.96
C MET A 120 11.43 3.72 -2.39
N ASN A 121 10.22 3.26 -2.70
CA ASN A 121 9.52 3.62 -3.91
C ASN A 121 8.54 4.76 -3.61
N TYR A 122 8.69 5.88 -4.30
CA TYR A 122 7.78 7.02 -4.19
C TYR A 122 6.82 7.02 -5.36
N PHE A 123 5.55 7.20 -5.07
CA PHE A 123 4.49 7.38 -6.06
C PHE A 123 4.04 8.83 -6.05
N ILE A 124 4.02 9.44 -7.23
CA ILE A 124 3.64 10.84 -7.41
C ILE A 124 2.44 10.89 -8.34
N ARG A 125 1.34 11.46 -7.87
CA ARG A 125 0.23 11.79 -8.75
C ARG A 125 0.52 13.12 -9.43
N ILE A 126 0.38 13.13 -10.74
CA ILE A 126 0.66 14.29 -11.57
C ILE A 126 -0.66 14.80 -12.14
N ASP A 127 -0.86 16.12 -12.11
CA ASP A 127 -1.97 16.73 -12.82
C ASP A 127 -1.83 16.44 -14.33
N PRO A 128 -2.86 15.87 -14.98
CA PRO A 128 -2.84 15.60 -16.41
C PRO A 128 -2.48 16.82 -17.28
N ALA A 129 -2.81 18.03 -16.81
CA ALA A 129 -2.47 19.27 -17.51
C ALA A 129 -0.96 19.52 -17.63
N VAL A 130 -0.16 18.97 -16.70
CA VAL A 130 1.31 19.12 -16.70
C VAL A 130 2.04 17.83 -17.06
N ALA A 131 1.32 16.72 -17.21
CA ALA A 131 1.85 15.41 -17.57
C ALA A 131 2.15 15.31 -19.08
N GLY A 132 2.92 16.26 -19.61
CA GLY A 132 3.33 16.26 -21.03
C GLY A 132 4.50 15.29 -21.32
N PRO A 133 4.80 15.08 -22.60
CA PRO A 133 5.88 14.15 -23.03
C PRO A 133 7.26 14.43 -22.43
N ARG A 134 7.52 15.69 -22.07
CA ARG A 134 8.79 16.12 -21.45
C ARG A 134 8.79 16.09 -19.92
N PHE A 135 7.66 15.74 -19.29
CA PHE A 135 7.57 15.77 -17.83
C PHE A 135 8.64 14.90 -17.17
N ALA A 136 8.81 13.65 -17.63
CA ALA A 136 9.76 12.71 -17.04
C ALA A 136 11.21 13.23 -17.11
N ASP A 137 11.60 13.85 -18.23
CA ASP A 137 12.95 14.38 -18.41
C ASP A 137 13.18 15.62 -17.54
N THR A 138 12.24 16.56 -17.55
CA THR A 138 12.28 17.77 -16.71
C THR A 138 12.31 17.42 -15.23
N PHE A 139 11.48 16.47 -14.81
CA PHE A 139 11.44 16.00 -13.43
C PHE A 139 12.77 15.35 -13.02
N ARG A 140 13.31 14.47 -13.87
CA ARG A 140 14.60 13.82 -13.63
C ARG A 140 15.73 14.83 -13.51
N GLU A 141 15.77 15.82 -14.39
CA GLU A 141 16.76 16.89 -14.36
C GLU A 141 16.67 17.71 -13.08
N LYS A 142 15.46 18.12 -12.68
CA LYS A 142 15.21 18.84 -11.44
C LYS A 142 15.63 18.02 -10.22
N MET A 143 15.19 16.78 -10.11
CA MET A 143 15.55 15.90 -8.99
C MET A 143 17.05 15.64 -8.92
N SER A 144 17.72 15.47 -10.06
CA SER A 144 19.18 15.29 -10.09
C SER A 144 19.94 16.52 -9.57
N ARG A 145 19.38 17.71 -9.68
CA ARG A 145 19.96 18.93 -9.09
C ARG A 145 19.68 19.03 -7.60
N GLU A 146 18.44 18.82 -7.19
CA GLU A 146 17.98 18.96 -5.81
C GLU A 146 18.60 17.87 -4.89
N LEU A 147 18.74 16.63 -5.39
CA LEU A 147 19.29 15.51 -4.63
C LEU A 147 20.82 15.48 -4.53
N ARG A 148 21.53 16.49 -5.07
CA ARG A 148 22.99 16.59 -4.96
C ARG A 148 23.48 16.87 -3.53
N VAL A 149 22.56 17.25 -2.64
CA VAL A 149 22.86 17.49 -1.23
C VAL A 149 22.66 16.19 -0.45
N GLY A 150 23.71 15.36 -0.37
CA GLY A 150 23.69 14.08 0.31
C GLY A 150 23.97 12.88 -0.63
N ASN A 151 23.86 11.69 -0.10
CA ASN A 151 24.10 10.43 -0.83
C ASN A 151 22.83 9.89 -1.53
N PHE A 152 21.88 10.77 -1.83
CA PHE A 152 20.64 10.39 -2.49
C PHE A 152 20.77 10.52 -4.01
N TYR A 153 20.19 9.57 -4.73
CA TYR A 153 20.08 9.65 -6.18
C TYR A 153 18.78 9.00 -6.67
N LEU A 154 18.25 9.53 -7.75
CA LEU A 154 17.09 8.95 -8.40
C LEU A 154 17.52 7.72 -9.22
N LYS A 155 17.26 6.52 -8.71
CA LYS A 155 17.63 5.27 -9.36
C LYS A 155 16.81 5.02 -10.63
N ARG A 156 15.49 5.22 -10.54
CA ARG A 156 14.57 4.96 -11.64
C ARG A 156 13.34 5.87 -11.57
N LEU A 157 12.90 6.34 -12.72
CA LEU A 157 11.61 6.99 -12.90
C LEU A 157 10.82 6.24 -13.98
N THR A 158 9.60 5.81 -13.66
CA THR A 158 8.73 5.10 -14.58
C THR A 158 7.27 5.48 -14.35
N SER A 159 6.43 5.40 -15.38
CA SER A 159 5.00 5.63 -15.21
C SER A 159 4.32 4.42 -14.59
N TYR A 160 3.19 4.66 -13.93
CA TYR A 160 2.36 3.60 -13.37
C TYR A 160 1.81 2.66 -14.46
N GLU A 161 1.43 3.21 -15.61
CA GLU A 161 0.98 2.45 -16.78
C GLU A 161 2.07 1.49 -17.26
N ARG A 162 3.33 1.91 -17.22
CA ARG A 162 4.45 1.05 -17.58
C ARG A 162 4.64 -0.09 -16.56
N ILE A 163 4.55 0.22 -15.27
CA ILE A 163 4.62 -0.82 -14.22
C ILE A 163 3.48 -1.82 -14.41
N LYS A 164 2.27 -1.33 -14.66
CA LYS A 164 1.10 -2.18 -14.92
C LYS A 164 1.31 -3.05 -16.14
N ALA A 165 1.76 -2.49 -17.26
CA ALA A 165 2.02 -3.22 -18.49
C ALA A 165 3.10 -4.29 -18.31
N ASP A 166 4.20 -3.97 -17.61
CA ASP A 166 5.28 -4.92 -17.31
C ASP A 166 4.77 -6.05 -16.40
N THR A 167 3.86 -5.75 -15.46
CA THR A 167 3.23 -6.75 -14.57
C THR A 167 2.25 -7.61 -15.35
N ASP A 168 1.39 -7.00 -16.16
CA ASP A 168 0.43 -7.70 -17.02
C ASP A 168 1.18 -8.61 -18.01
N TYR A 169 2.30 -8.17 -18.56
CA TYR A 169 3.14 -9.00 -19.42
C TYR A 169 3.75 -10.19 -18.66
N SER A 170 4.27 -9.97 -17.46
CA SER A 170 4.89 -11.03 -16.64
C SER A 170 3.90 -12.12 -16.23
N PHE A 171 2.64 -11.74 -16.00
CA PHE A 171 1.56 -12.65 -15.65
C PHE A 171 0.64 -12.97 -16.84
N GLY A 172 0.70 -12.21 -17.89
CA GLY A 172 -0.28 -12.13 -18.97
C GLY A 172 0.16 -12.80 -20.26
N VAL A 173 1.30 -13.48 -20.27
CA VAL A 173 1.60 -14.41 -21.39
C VAL A 173 0.46 -15.38 -21.62
N THR A 174 -0.36 -15.60 -20.61
CA THR A 174 -1.59 -16.41 -20.69
C THR A 174 -2.83 -15.62 -21.12
N TYR A 175 -2.84 -14.27 -20.99
CA TYR A 175 -4.01 -13.44 -21.28
C TYR A 175 -4.06 -12.89 -22.70
N ASP A 176 -2.92 -12.52 -23.29
CA ASP A 176 -2.85 -12.00 -24.65
C ASP A 176 -3.27 -13.04 -25.72
N TYR A 177 -3.16 -14.30 -25.40
CA TYR A 177 -3.63 -15.39 -26.26
C TYR A 177 -5.16 -15.62 -26.21
N ARG A 178 -5.87 -14.97 -25.30
CA ARG A 178 -7.33 -15.14 -25.15
C ARG A 178 -8.17 -14.00 -25.73
N VAL A 179 -7.54 -12.93 -26.16
CA VAL A 179 -8.22 -11.71 -26.65
C VAL A 179 -8.00 -11.49 -28.16
N ARG A 180 -7.37 -12.43 -28.86
CA ARG A 180 -7.26 -12.40 -30.32
C ARG A 180 -8.05 -13.48 -30.98
#